data_a211be51467d94be430e89f701347e04
#
_entry.id   a211be51467d94be430e89f701347e04
#
_cell.length_a   1.000
_cell.length_b   1.000
_cell.length_c   1.000
_cell.angle_alpha   90.00
_cell.angle_beta   90.00
_cell.angle_gamma   90.00
#
_symmetry.space_group_name_H-M   'P 1'
#
loop_
_entity.id
_entity.type
_entity.pdbx_description
1 polymer ?
#
loop_
_entity_poly.entity_id
_entity_poly.type
_entity_poly.pdbx_seq_one_letter_code
_entity_poly.pdbx_strand_id
1 'polypeptide(L)'
;MQNLITINKDFAVAKSEPHPEQLKEFAADGFRSIVNLQPKEEKQKIPEDVERRLAKEAGLTYRHIAVSRNELDSQVVEKFRQEVETLPKPVVVHCASGKRAGALTMMHVGVTTNQSGEETLQHAKAIGFDCDTPQLANFIRDYVDRARDA
;
A
#
# COMPACT_ATOMS: atom_id res chain seq x y z
N MET A 1 8.67 14.34 -0.98
CA MET A 1 7.23 14.44 -0.96
C MET A 1 6.69 14.29 0.43
N GLN A 2 5.84 15.22 0.84
CA GLN A 2 5.48 15.36 2.25
C GLN A 2 4.52 14.30 2.78
N ASN A 3 3.74 13.68 1.92
CA ASN A 3 2.72 12.72 2.35
C ASN A 3 3.06 11.27 2.03
N LEU A 4 4.31 10.99 1.72
CA LEU A 4 4.73 9.62 1.42
C LEU A 4 5.64 9.09 2.52
N ILE A 5 5.43 7.81 2.84
CA ILE A 5 6.39 7.04 3.62
C ILE A 5 7.06 6.07 2.66
N THR A 6 8.36 6.22 2.47
CA THR A 6 9.13 5.30 1.64
C THR A 6 9.39 4.02 2.43
N ILE A 7 8.92 2.89 1.91
CA ILE A 7 9.14 1.59 2.56
C ILE A 7 10.50 1.04 2.12
N ASN A 8 10.72 1.00 0.81
CA ASN A 8 12.01 0.61 0.23
C ASN A 8 12.09 1.21 -1.19
N LYS A 9 13.04 0.76 -1.99
CA LYS A 9 13.20 1.29 -3.35
C LYS A 9 12.01 1.02 -4.26
N ASP A 10 11.19 0.03 -3.95
CA ASP A 10 10.08 -0.40 -4.81
C ASP A 10 8.71 0.07 -4.36
N PHE A 11 8.55 0.47 -3.10
CA PHE A 11 7.23 0.79 -2.53
C PHE A 11 7.27 2.02 -1.65
N ALA A 12 6.26 2.86 -1.81
CA ALA A 12 5.95 3.96 -0.90
C ALA A 12 4.46 3.94 -0.60
N VAL A 13 4.09 4.45 0.57
CA VAL A 13 2.71 4.52 1.02
C VAL A 13 2.32 5.98 1.22
N ALA A 14 1.19 6.38 0.64
CA ALA A 14 0.66 7.72 0.85
C ALA A 14 -0.12 7.75 2.16
N LYS A 15 0.15 8.75 2.99
CA LYS A 15 -0.48 8.89 4.31
C LYS A 15 -1.91 9.44 4.24
N SER A 16 -2.31 9.93 3.08
CA SER A 16 -3.65 10.46 2.85
C SER A 16 -4.04 10.24 1.40
N GLU A 17 -5.31 10.49 1.08
CA GLU A 17 -5.76 10.41 -0.29
C GLU A 17 -5.02 11.44 -1.15
N PRO A 18 -4.57 11.06 -2.35
CA PRO A 18 -3.84 12.01 -3.20
C PRO A 18 -4.77 13.08 -3.79
N HIS A 19 -4.22 14.26 -4.01
CA HIS A 19 -4.86 15.30 -4.81
C HIS A 19 -4.57 15.05 -6.29
N PRO A 20 -5.39 15.61 -7.22
CA PRO A 20 -5.14 15.39 -8.64
C PRO A 20 -3.73 15.75 -9.08
N GLU A 21 -3.18 16.85 -8.58
CA GLU A 21 -1.82 17.28 -8.93
C GLU A 21 -0.75 16.32 -8.43
N GLN A 22 -1.01 15.62 -7.34
CA GLN A 22 -0.02 14.68 -6.79
C GLN A 22 0.23 13.50 -7.71
N LEU A 23 -0.74 13.12 -8.54
CA LEU A 23 -0.52 12.05 -9.50
C LEU A 23 0.58 12.40 -10.48
N LYS A 24 0.61 13.66 -10.93
CA LYS A 24 1.70 14.15 -11.79
C LYS A 24 3.02 14.21 -11.04
N GLU A 25 2.97 14.62 -9.77
CA GLU A 25 4.17 14.68 -8.93
C GLU A 25 4.78 13.30 -8.71
N PHE A 26 3.94 12.29 -8.47
CA PHE A 26 4.43 10.92 -8.32
C PHE A 26 5.17 10.47 -9.58
N ALA A 27 4.57 10.70 -10.75
CA ALA A 27 5.23 10.34 -12.01
C ALA A 27 6.53 11.11 -12.20
N ALA A 28 6.55 12.41 -11.88
CA ALA A 28 7.74 13.23 -12.00
C ALA A 28 8.85 12.77 -11.05
N ASP A 29 8.48 12.21 -9.90
CA ASP A 29 9.44 11.71 -8.92
C ASP A 29 9.92 10.29 -9.21
N GLY A 30 9.50 9.72 -10.33
CA GLY A 30 9.98 8.43 -10.78
C GLY A 30 9.10 7.24 -10.46
N PHE A 31 7.96 7.45 -9.80
CA PHE A 31 7.02 6.36 -9.58
C PHE A 31 6.39 5.92 -10.89
N ARG A 32 6.14 4.63 -11.03
CA ARG A 32 5.61 4.07 -12.27
C ARG A 32 4.20 3.51 -12.10
N SER A 33 3.79 3.23 -10.88
CA SER A 33 2.46 2.66 -10.61
C SER A 33 1.84 3.30 -9.38
N ILE A 34 0.50 3.31 -9.36
CA ILE A 34 -0.27 3.75 -8.20
C ILE A 34 -1.39 2.74 -7.94
N VAL A 35 -1.58 2.39 -6.67
CA VAL A 35 -2.60 1.45 -6.23
C VAL A 35 -3.58 2.18 -5.32
N ASN A 36 -4.86 2.10 -5.65
CA ASN A 36 -5.95 2.65 -4.85
C ASN A 36 -6.66 1.49 -4.15
N LEU A 37 -6.66 1.51 -2.82
CA LEU A 37 -7.30 0.44 -2.03
C LEU A 37 -8.73 0.78 -1.62
N GLN A 38 -9.23 1.96 -1.92
CA GLN A 38 -10.56 2.38 -1.48
C GLN A 38 -11.65 1.78 -2.34
N PRO A 39 -12.62 1.06 -1.73
CA PRO A 39 -13.81 0.62 -2.49
C PRO A 39 -14.55 1.82 -3.10
N LYS A 40 -15.23 1.60 -4.21
CA LYS A 40 -15.96 2.67 -4.90
C LYS A 40 -17.03 3.31 -4.01
N GLU A 41 -17.62 2.52 -3.11
CA GLU A 41 -18.67 2.99 -2.20
C GLU A 41 -18.13 3.87 -1.08
N GLU A 42 -16.83 3.78 -0.82
CA GLU A 42 -16.21 4.59 0.22
C GLU A 42 -16.06 6.03 -0.26
N LYS A 43 -16.39 6.98 0.62
CA LYS A 43 -16.21 8.40 0.27
C LYS A 43 -14.74 8.70 0.07
N GLN A 44 -14.41 9.30 -1.08
CA GLN A 44 -13.02 9.62 -1.42
C GLN A 44 -12.97 10.94 -2.17
N LYS A 45 -11.82 11.62 -2.08
CA LYS A 45 -11.62 12.96 -2.67
C LYS A 45 -11.73 12.94 -4.18
N ILE A 46 -11.21 11.90 -4.81
CA ILE A 46 -11.29 11.73 -6.26
C ILE A 46 -12.07 10.44 -6.51
N PRO A 47 -13.16 10.48 -7.28
CA PRO A 47 -13.87 9.24 -7.65
C PRO A 47 -12.91 8.27 -8.33
N GLU A 48 -13.12 6.97 -8.13
CA GLU A 48 -12.21 5.94 -8.60
C GLU A 48 -11.97 6.02 -10.11
N ASP A 49 -13.01 6.25 -10.89
CA ASP A 49 -12.89 6.34 -12.35
C ASP A 49 -12.11 7.59 -12.78
N VAL A 50 -12.24 8.68 -12.03
CA VAL A 50 -11.48 9.91 -12.30
C VAL A 50 -10.01 9.70 -11.97
N GLU A 51 -9.72 9.06 -10.85
CA GLU A 51 -8.33 8.77 -10.48
C GLU A 51 -7.67 7.89 -11.54
N ARG A 52 -8.37 6.89 -12.03
CA ARG A 52 -7.89 6.01 -13.10
C ARG A 52 -7.47 6.81 -14.33
N ARG A 53 -8.33 7.74 -14.73
CA ARG A 53 -8.04 8.58 -15.90
C ARG A 53 -6.84 9.50 -15.65
N LEU A 54 -6.80 10.16 -14.49
CA LEU A 54 -5.72 11.07 -14.16
C LEU A 54 -4.38 10.36 -14.07
N ALA A 55 -4.38 9.15 -13.49
CA ALA A 55 -3.15 8.35 -13.40
C ALA A 55 -2.64 8.00 -14.78
N LYS A 56 -3.54 7.57 -15.66
CA LYS A 56 -3.16 7.23 -17.03
C LYS A 56 -2.60 8.45 -17.76
N GLU A 57 -3.23 9.61 -17.60
CA GLU A 57 -2.75 10.86 -18.23
C GLU A 57 -1.37 11.25 -17.70
N ALA A 58 -1.08 10.94 -16.45
CA ALA A 58 0.22 11.22 -15.86
C ALA A 58 1.30 10.19 -16.25
N GLY A 59 0.93 9.12 -16.92
CA GLY A 59 1.86 8.05 -17.30
C GLY A 59 2.04 6.96 -16.26
N LEU A 60 1.16 6.90 -15.26
CA LEU A 60 1.20 5.88 -14.22
C LEU A 60 0.35 4.68 -14.60
N THR A 61 0.84 3.48 -14.27
CA THR A 61 -0.01 2.28 -14.32
C THR A 61 -0.90 2.30 -13.08
N TYR A 62 -2.21 2.24 -13.28
CA TYR A 62 -3.18 2.33 -12.21
C TYR A 62 -3.75 0.95 -11.88
N ARG A 63 -3.90 0.66 -10.59
CA ARG A 63 -4.55 -0.57 -10.15
C ARG A 63 -5.51 -0.26 -9.00
N HIS A 64 -6.74 -0.72 -9.12
CA HIS A 64 -7.73 -0.61 -8.06
C HIS A 64 -7.91 -1.96 -7.40
N ILE A 65 -7.59 -2.04 -6.12
CA ILE A 65 -7.74 -3.26 -5.32
C ILE A 65 -8.61 -2.88 -4.13
N ALA A 66 -9.91 -3.13 -4.22
CA ALA A 66 -10.85 -2.68 -3.19
C ALA A 66 -10.64 -3.46 -1.88
N VAL A 67 -10.28 -2.75 -0.83
CA VAL A 67 -10.09 -3.31 0.51
C VAL A 67 -10.88 -2.46 1.49
N SER A 68 -11.95 -3.02 2.03
CA SER A 68 -12.78 -2.32 3.02
C SER A 68 -12.05 -2.25 4.36
N ARG A 69 -12.43 -1.25 5.17
CA ARG A 69 -11.73 -0.95 6.43
C ARG A 69 -11.63 -2.13 7.39
N ASN A 70 -12.62 -3.03 7.36
CA ASN A 70 -12.69 -4.15 8.29
C ASN A 70 -12.45 -5.50 7.61
N GLU A 71 -11.88 -5.50 6.41
CA GLU A 71 -11.73 -6.72 5.61
C GLU A 71 -10.29 -7.20 5.47
N LEU A 72 -9.42 -6.82 6.39
CA LEU A 72 -8.02 -7.23 6.31
C LEU A 72 -7.88 -8.67 6.80
N ASP A 73 -7.86 -9.62 5.85
CA ASP A 73 -7.64 -11.04 6.13
C ASP A 73 -6.57 -11.59 5.19
N SER A 74 -6.21 -12.86 5.38
CA SER A 74 -5.12 -13.47 4.61
C SER A 74 -5.41 -13.51 3.11
N GLN A 75 -6.66 -13.70 2.72
CA GLN A 75 -7.03 -13.74 1.29
C GLN A 75 -6.85 -12.37 0.64
N VAL A 76 -7.21 -11.31 1.36
CA VAL A 76 -7.02 -9.94 0.89
C VAL A 76 -5.54 -9.64 0.72
N VAL A 77 -4.71 -10.05 1.68
CA VAL A 77 -3.26 -9.85 1.59
C VAL A 77 -2.69 -10.60 0.38
N GLU A 78 -3.11 -11.84 0.18
CA GLU A 78 -2.64 -12.64 -0.96
C GLU A 78 -3.00 -11.99 -2.29
N LYS A 79 -4.24 -11.51 -2.42
CA LYS A 79 -4.67 -10.83 -3.64
C LYS A 79 -3.85 -9.57 -3.88
N PHE A 80 -3.66 -8.76 -2.85
CA PHE A 80 -2.84 -7.55 -2.95
C PHE A 80 -1.44 -7.89 -3.43
N ARG A 81 -0.81 -8.89 -2.81
CA ARG A 81 0.56 -9.26 -3.15
C ARG A 81 0.69 -9.75 -4.59
N GLN A 82 -0.27 -10.57 -5.04
CA GLN A 82 -0.27 -11.06 -6.42
C GLN A 82 -0.38 -9.91 -7.41
N GLU A 83 -1.22 -8.94 -7.13
CA GLU A 83 -1.44 -7.82 -8.05
C GLU A 83 -0.25 -6.88 -8.09
N VAL A 84 0.34 -6.52 -6.94
CA VAL A 84 1.46 -5.57 -6.95
C VAL A 84 2.73 -6.16 -7.53
N GLU A 85 2.88 -7.49 -7.49
CA GLU A 85 4.02 -8.14 -8.13
C GLU A 85 4.10 -7.87 -9.63
N THR A 86 2.96 -7.70 -10.28
CA THR A 86 2.90 -7.49 -11.72
C THR A 86 3.06 -6.04 -12.14
N LEU A 87 3.08 -5.11 -11.18
CA LEU A 87 3.13 -3.69 -11.50
C LEU A 87 4.55 -3.18 -11.71
N PRO A 88 4.74 -2.24 -12.66
CA PRO A 88 6.03 -1.56 -12.77
C PRO A 88 6.37 -0.83 -11.48
N LYS A 89 7.61 -0.92 -11.05
CA LYS A 89 8.08 -0.31 -9.80
C LYS A 89 8.89 0.93 -10.09
N PRO A 90 8.93 1.91 -9.18
CA PRO A 90 8.32 1.94 -7.84
C PRO A 90 6.81 2.16 -7.86
N VAL A 91 6.14 1.68 -6.80
CA VAL A 91 4.69 1.72 -6.66
C VAL A 91 4.30 2.60 -5.47
N VAL A 92 3.32 3.48 -5.66
CA VAL A 92 2.67 4.21 -4.55
C VAL A 92 1.38 3.49 -4.21
N VAL A 93 1.17 3.18 -2.95
CA VAL A 93 -0.06 2.55 -2.47
C VAL A 93 -0.79 3.54 -1.57
N HIS A 94 -2.10 3.73 -1.79
CA HIS A 94 -2.88 4.62 -0.92
C HIS A 94 -4.23 4.03 -0.54
N CYS A 95 -4.75 4.54 0.56
CA CYS A 95 -6.12 4.34 1.03
C CYS A 95 -6.58 5.68 1.61
N ALA A 96 -7.48 5.70 2.59
CA ALA A 96 -7.95 6.97 3.16
C ALA A 96 -6.89 7.64 4.04
N SER A 97 -6.28 6.88 4.97
CA SER A 97 -5.36 7.43 5.99
C SER A 97 -4.01 6.75 6.03
N GLY A 98 -3.76 5.80 5.13
CA GLY A 98 -2.50 5.07 5.09
C GLY A 98 -2.46 3.78 5.88
N LYS A 99 -3.47 3.47 6.70
CA LYS A 99 -3.44 2.27 7.54
C LYS A 99 -3.51 0.96 6.73
N ARG A 100 -4.50 0.85 5.86
CA ARG A 100 -4.63 -0.34 5.01
C ARG A 100 -3.45 -0.47 4.07
N ALA A 101 -3.10 0.64 3.45
CA ALA A 101 -1.96 0.69 2.52
C ALA A 101 -0.67 0.29 3.23
N GLY A 102 -0.46 0.83 4.42
CA GLY A 102 0.72 0.51 5.21
C GLY A 102 0.79 -0.95 5.61
N ALA A 103 -0.31 -1.47 6.17
CA ALA A 103 -0.33 -2.86 6.64
C ALA A 103 -0.05 -3.83 5.49
N LEU A 104 -0.75 -3.66 4.36
CA LEU A 104 -0.58 -4.55 3.22
C LEU A 104 0.80 -4.45 2.62
N THR A 105 1.31 -3.23 2.43
CA THR A 105 2.62 -3.04 1.85
C THR A 105 3.72 -3.58 2.76
N MET A 106 3.61 -3.35 4.07
CA MET A 106 4.60 -3.88 5.02
C MET A 106 4.63 -5.40 5.01
N MET A 107 3.47 -6.05 4.95
CA MET A 107 3.43 -7.52 4.89
C MET A 107 4.07 -8.02 3.60
N HIS A 108 3.78 -7.37 2.47
CA HIS A 108 4.39 -7.77 1.20
C HIS A 108 5.91 -7.60 1.23
N VAL A 109 6.39 -6.44 1.68
CA VAL A 109 7.83 -6.18 1.75
C VAL A 109 8.49 -7.12 2.75
N GLY A 110 7.86 -7.37 3.90
CA GLY A 110 8.42 -8.28 4.89
C GLY A 110 8.65 -9.67 4.32
N VAL A 111 7.66 -10.21 3.60
CA VAL A 111 7.79 -11.53 3.00
C VAL A 111 8.84 -11.52 1.87
N THR A 112 8.80 -10.53 0.98
CA THR A 112 9.71 -10.52 -0.18
C THR A 112 11.16 -10.25 0.19
N THR A 113 11.40 -9.62 1.34
CA THR A 113 12.77 -9.37 1.82
C THR A 113 13.20 -10.34 2.91
N ASN A 114 12.42 -11.41 3.11
CA ASN A 114 12.73 -12.49 4.03
C ASN A 114 12.88 -12.03 5.48
N GLN A 115 12.06 -11.07 5.90
CA GLN A 115 12.00 -10.64 7.29
C GLN A 115 11.12 -11.58 8.10
N SER A 116 11.40 -11.67 9.41
CA SER A 116 10.44 -12.28 10.33
C SER A 116 9.28 -11.30 10.57
N GLY A 117 8.19 -11.79 11.14
CA GLY A 117 7.08 -10.92 11.52
C GLY A 117 7.50 -9.82 12.48
N GLU A 118 8.37 -10.16 13.45
CA GLU A 118 8.87 -9.19 14.42
C GLU A 118 9.74 -8.13 13.72
N GLU A 119 10.61 -8.55 12.83
CA GLU A 119 11.44 -7.61 12.05
C GLU A 119 10.58 -6.69 11.20
N THR A 120 9.50 -7.21 10.63
CA THR A 120 8.56 -6.40 9.85
C THR A 120 7.89 -5.34 10.72
N LEU A 121 7.47 -5.70 11.93
CA LEU A 121 6.88 -4.73 12.85
C LEU A 121 7.87 -3.67 13.28
N GLN A 122 9.12 -4.05 13.53
CA GLN A 122 10.16 -3.10 13.89
C GLN A 122 10.48 -2.15 12.73
N HIS A 123 10.51 -2.66 11.52
CA HIS A 123 10.71 -1.85 10.32
C HIS A 123 9.58 -0.83 10.17
N ALA A 124 8.33 -1.27 10.33
CA ALA A 124 7.17 -0.40 10.25
C ALA A 124 7.27 0.74 11.26
N LYS A 125 7.60 0.42 12.49
CA LYS A 125 7.74 1.41 13.54
C LYS A 125 8.86 2.41 13.22
N ALA A 126 9.98 1.92 12.72
CA ALA A 126 11.15 2.76 12.43
C ALA A 126 10.86 3.79 11.33
N ILE A 127 10.00 3.45 10.36
CA ILE A 127 9.67 4.37 9.27
C ILE A 127 8.40 5.18 9.53
N GLY A 128 7.83 5.10 10.74
CA GLY A 128 6.70 5.93 11.13
C GLY A 128 5.34 5.30 10.93
N PHE A 129 5.28 3.99 10.70
CA PHE A 129 4.03 3.27 10.60
C PHE A 129 3.65 2.72 11.95
N ASP A 130 2.55 3.22 12.51
CA ASP A 130 2.07 2.74 13.79
C ASP A 130 1.02 1.64 13.57
N CYS A 131 1.29 0.46 14.11
CA CYS A 131 0.31 -0.62 14.15
C CYS A 131 -0.55 -0.40 15.39
N ASP A 132 -1.57 0.43 15.26
CA ASP A 132 -2.36 1.02 16.34
C ASP A 132 -2.92 0.06 17.36
N THR A 133 -3.16 -1.20 16.97
CA THR A 133 -3.83 -2.14 17.85
C THR A 133 -3.02 -3.43 17.94
N PRO A 134 -3.12 -4.12 19.10
CA PRO A 134 -2.48 -5.42 19.22
C PRO A 134 -2.99 -6.43 18.20
N GLN A 135 -4.26 -6.34 17.79
CA GLN A 135 -4.83 -7.23 16.79
C GLN A 135 -4.14 -7.05 15.43
N LEU A 136 -3.93 -5.81 15.01
CA LEU A 136 -3.26 -5.56 13.73
C LEU A 136 -1.80 -6.01 13.77
N ALA A 137 -1.09 -5.67 14.85
CA ALA A 137 0.30 -6.09 15.01
C ALA A 137 0.43 -7.62 15.00
N ASN A 138 -0.45 -8.32 15.70
CA ASN A 138 -0.44 -9.78 15.73
C ASN A 138 -0.74 -10.35 14.35
N PHE A 139 -1.70 -9.77 13.62
CA PHE A 139 -2.05 -10.24 12.29
C PHE A 139 -0.85 -10.10 11.35
N ILE A 140 -0.18 -8.95 11.35
CA ILE A 140 0.98 -8.70 10.49
C ILE A 140 2.09 -9.69 10.81
N ARG A 141 2.43 -9.84 12.09
CA ARG A 141 3.49 -10.75 12.51
C ARG A 141 3.20 -12.18 12.09
N ASP A 142 1.99 -12.65 12.40
CA ASP A 142 1.61 -14.04 12.13
C ASP A 142 1.55 -14.32 10.62
N TYR A 143 1.04 -13.38 9.84
CA TYR A 143 1.00 -13.53 8.39
C TYR A 143 2.41 -13.64 7.80
N VAL A 144 3.30 -12.73 8.18
CA VAL A 144 4.67 -12.71 7.64
C VAL A 144 5.41 -13.98 8.02
N ASP A 145 5.29 -14.42 9.28
CA ASP A 145 5.95 -15.64 9.73
C ASP A 145 5.45 -16.87 8.97
N ARG A 146 4.13 -16.99 8.76
CA ARG A 146 3.58 -18.12 8.01
C ARG A 146 3.98 -18.11 6.55
N ALA A 147 3.93 -16.95 5.92
CA ALA A 147 4.29 -16.83 4.50
C ALA A 147 5.78 -17.09 4.28
N ARG A 148 6.61 -16.67 5.22
CA ARG A 148 8.05 -16.88 5.16
C ARG A 148 8.39 -18.38 5.26
N ASP A 149 7.65 -19.10 6.10
CA ASP A 149 7.91 -20.53 6.37
C ASP A 149 7.24 -21.45 5.36
N ALA A 150 6.45 -20.91 4.44
CA ALA A 150 5.74 -21.70 3.44
C ALA A 150 6.65 -22.20 2.32
#